data_a46d7e0fb1e747f1896e2a68ec51c14f
#
_entry.id   a46d7e0fb1e747f1896e2a68ec51c14f
#
_cell.length_a   1.000
_cell.length_b   1.000
_cell.length_c   1.000
_cell.angle_alpha   90.00
_cell.angle_beta   90.00
_cell.angle_gamma   90.00
#
_symmetry.space_group_name_H-M   'P 1'
#
loop_
_entity.id
_entity.type
_entity.pdbx_description
1 polymer ?
#
loop_
_entity_poly.entity_id
_entity_poly.type
_entity_poly.pdbx_seq_one_letter_code
_entity_poly.pdbx_strand_id
1 'polypeptide(L)'
;LADRLIEGAPVYMFSGSPLLVWWLRLLGARIGRDVIIGSVTARAHDLIRIGDGASLGNAVNLENVRVERGEFVVGAITLDDHAYVGSYAVLEGNTRIGAAGHLDGQSSLSDGMAIPSGRHWTGSPARDQGAFDPSSLPLRPATPRSRLALENLYFVLGALATAVVFFIPVFPTFMLIDWLDESYPWMQSDNVPIQLIKYFLLSCPRSEE
;
A
#
# COMPACT_ATOMS: atom_id res chain seq x y z
N LEU A 1 -3.18 11.36 13.60
CA LEU A 1 -4.52 11.12 13.03
C LEU A 1 -4.42 10.57 11.60
N ALA A 2 -3.51 11.14 10.76
CA ALA A 2 -3.27 10.67 9.40
C ALA A 2 -2.80 9.21 9.35
N ASP A 3 -1.88 8.80 10.24
CA ASP A 3 -1.37 7.41 10.29
C ASP A 3 -2.48 6.40 10.58
N ARG A 4 -3.43 6.74 11.46
CA ARG A 4 -4.58 5.89 11.77
C ARG A 4 -5.54 5.72 10.59
N LEU A 5 -5.69 6.77 9.76
CA LEU A 5 -6.51 6.70 8.55
C LEU A 5 -5.82 5.88 7.45
N ILE A 6 -4.50 5.91 7.40
CA ILE A 6 -3.69 5.14 6.44
C ILE A 6 -3.70 3.65 6.82
N GLU A 7 -3.53 3.32 8.11
CA GLU A 7 -3.61 1.94 8.61
C GLU A 7 -5.02 1.33 8.49
N GLY A 8 -6.07 2.15 8.53
CA GLY A 8 -7.46 1.71 8.38
C GLY A 8 -7.92 1.53 6.94
N ALA A 9 -7.21 2.11 5.97
CA ALA A 9 -7.54 1.88 4.56
C ALA A 9 -7.05 0.49 4.13
N PRO A 10 -7.85 -0.30 3.38
CA PRO A 10 -7.45 -1.63 2.93
C PRO A 10 -6.40 -1.55 1.82
N VAL A 11 -5.28 -0.85 2.09
CA VAL A 11 -4.18 -0.58 1.14
C VAL A 11 -3.57 -1.88 0.60
N TYR A 12 -3.59 -2.95 1.41
CA TYR A 12 -3.16 -4.28 0.98
C TYR A 12 -4.02 -4.82 -0.19
N MET A 13 -5.27 -4.38 -0.34
CA MET A 13 -6.13 -4.78 -1.47
C MET A 13 -5.65 -4.17 -2.80
N PHE A 14 -4.86 -3.10 -2.74
CA PHE A 14 -4.30 -2.43 -3.91
C PHE A 14 -2.89 -2.89 -4.27
N SER A 15 -2.35 -3.90 -3.54
CA SER A 15 -1.03 -4.47 -3.81
C SER A 15 -0.88 -4.87 -5.27
N GLY A 16 0.24 -4.50 -5.89
CA GLY A 16 0.52 -4.81 -7.29
C GLY A 16 -0.31 -4.02 -8.31
N SER A 17 -1.20 -3.15 -7.87
CA SER A 17 -2.06 -2.37 -8.77
C SER A 17 -1.54 -0.93 -9.00
N PRO A 18 -1.91 -0.30 -10.11
CA PRO A 18 -1.63 1.12 -10.33
C PRO A 18 -2.26 2.04 -9.28
N LEU A 19 -3.34 1.59 -8.61
CA LEU A 19 -4.02 2.35 -7.57
C LEU A 19 -3.12 2.58 -6.35
N LEU A 20 -2.26 1.61 -6.00
CA LEU A 20 -1.28 1.78 -4.93
C LEU A 20 -0.29 2.91 -5.25
N VAL A 21 0.19 2.99 -6.48
CA VAL A 21 1.09 4.07 -6.94
C VAL A 21 0.40 5.42 -6.85
N TRP A 22 -0.86 5.51 -7.27
CA TRP A 22 -1.66 6.73 -7.17
C TRP A 22 -1.89 7.14 -5.72
N TRP A 23 -2.20 6.18 -4.85
CA TRP A 23 -2.38 6.41 -3.43
C TRP A 23 -1.11 6.99 -2.78
N LEU A 24 0.03 6.36 -3.02
CA LEU A 24 1.31 6.84 -2.50
C LEU A 24 1.66 8.26 -3.00
N ARG A 25 1.34 8.59 -4.26
CA ARG A 25 1.50 9.94 -4.80
C ARG A 25 0.60 10.95 -4.09
N LEU A 26 -0.63 10.60 -3.78
CA LEU A 26 -1.55 11.45 -3.00
C LEU A 26 -1.04 11.70 -1.59
N LEU A 27 -0.33 10.73 -1.00
CA LEU A 27 0.32 10.87 0.30
C LEU A 27 1.62 11.68 0.26
N GLY A 28 2.05 12.16 -0.92
CA GLY A 28 3.21 13.02 -1.10
C GLY A 28 4.45 12.35 -1.67
N ALA A 29 4.45 11.03 -1.91
CA ALA A 29 5.59 10.33 -2.51
C ALA A 29 5.80 10.79 -3.96
N ARG A 30 7.06 10.96 -4.33
CA ARG A 30 7.44 11.28 -5.72
C ARG A 30 7.78 10.00 -6.46
N ILE A 31 6.85 9.51 -7.27
CA ILE A 31 6.99 8.25 -7.99
C ILE A 31 6.96 8.51 -9.49
N GLY A 32 7.95 7.98 -10.20
CA GLY A 32 8.11 8.08 -11.64
C GLY A 32 7.08 7.30 -12.45
N ARG A 33 7.35 7.10 -13.72
CA ARG A 33 6.50 6.35 -14.68
C ARG A 33 6.87 4.88 -14.67
N ASP A 34 5.92 4.02 -15.05
CA ASP A 34 6.13 2.57 -15.21
C ASP A 34 6.73 1.88 -13.99
N VAL A 35 6.45 2.42 -12.79
CA VAL A 35 6.87 1.84 -11.51
C VAL A 35 5.92 0.73 -11.11
N ILE A 36 6.48 -0.40 -10.69
CA ILE A 36 5.73 -1.54 -10.19
C ILE A 36 6.01 -1.70 -8.69
N ILE A 37 4.97 -1.69 -7.87
CA ILE A 37 5.06 -1.88 -6.42
C ILE A 37 4.16 -3.06 -6.04
N GLY A 38 4.76 -4.13 -5.54
CA GLY A 38 4.01 -5.26 -4.99
C GLY A 38 3.24 -4.82 -3.74
N SER A 39 3.93 -4.66 -2.64
CA SER A 39 3.40 -4.05 -1.43
C SER A 39 4.51 -3.35 -0.65
N VAL A 40 4.20 -2.23 -0.05
CA VAL A 40 5.18 -1.41 0.66
C VAL A 40 4.59 -0.89 1.98
N THR A 41 5.41 -0.89 3.01
CA THR A 41 5.12 -0.19 4.28
C THR A 41 6.03 1.03 4.38
N ALA A 42 5.47 2.20 4.62
CA ALA A 42 6.22 3.44 4.76
C ALA A 42 5.45 4.42 5.66
N ARG A 43 6.13 5.39 6.26
CA ARG A 43 5.51 6.40 7.13
C ARG A 43 5.59 7.81 6.54
N ALA A 44 6.77 8.39 6.40
CA ALA A 44 6.95 9.73 5.82
C ALA A 44 6.99 9.64 4.28
N HIS A 45 5.82 9.58 3.64
CA HIS A 45 5.68 9.35 2.21
C HIS A 45 6.29 10.49 1.36
N ASP A 46 6.27 11.72 1.85
CA ASP A 46 6.85 12.90 1.21
C ASP A 46 8.38 12.83 1.03
N LEU A 47 9.05 11.99 1.80
CA LEU A 47 10.50 11.74 1.73
C LEU A 47 10.87 10.55 0.83
N ILE A 48 9.90 9.92 0.19
CA ILE A 48 10.13 8.80 -0.72
C ILE A 48 10.19 9.30 -2.15
N ARG A 49 11.28 8.93 -2.84
CA ARG A 49 11.49 9.22 -4.26
C ARG A 49 11.80 7.94 -5.01
N ILE A 50 11.01 7.65 -6.03
CA ILE A 50 11.14 6.45 -6.85
C ILE A 50 11.21 6.90 -8.32
N GLY A 51 12.30 6.57 -9.01
CA GLY A 51 12.54 6.90 -10.42
C GLY A 51 11.70 6.08 -11.39
N ASP A 52 11.86 6.39 -12.67
CA ASP A 52 11.11 5.73 -13.74
C ASP A 52 11.52 4.25 -13.87
N GLY A 53 10.54 3.37 -14.11
CA GLY A 53 10.78 1.95 -14.34
C GLY A 53 11.28 1.16 -13.15
N ALA A 54 11.36 1.75 -11.96
CA ALA A 54 11.77 1.05 -10.76
C ALA A 54 10.75 -0.04 -10.35
N SER A 55 11.24 -1.07 -9.66
CA SER A 55 10.40 -2.19 -9.23
C SER A 55 10.66 -2.53 -7.78
N LEU A 56 9.58 -2.59 -6.99
CA LEU A 56 9.60 -3.01 -5.59
C LEU A 56 8.79 -4.30 -5.44
N GLY A 57 9.39 -5.29 -4.80
CA GLY A 57 8.75 -6.57 -4.50
C GLY A 57 7.62 -6.45 -3.47
N ASN A 58 7.21 -7.59 -2.95
CA ASN A 58 6.19 -7.66 -1.92
C ASN A 58 6.78 -7.43 -0.53
N ALA A 59 5.99 -6.82 0.36
CA ALA A 59 6.35 -6.59 1.76
C ALA A 59 7.70 -5.87 1.94
N VAL A 60 7.99 -4.90 1.07
CA VAL A 60 9.16 -4.03 1.22
C VAL A 60 8.88 -3.03 2.33
N ASN A 61 9.80 -2.91 3.29
CA ASN A 61 9.69 -1.97 4.39
C ASN A 61 10.62 -0.76 4.16
N LEU A 62 10.02 0.42 4.02
CA LEU A 62 10.73 1.69 3.92
C LEU A 62 10.73 2.36 5.29
N GLU A 63 11.72 2.04 6.13
CA GLU A 63 11.88 2.57 7.48
C GLU A 63 12.50 3.97 7.48
N ASN A 64 11.80 4.90 6.88
CA ASN A 64 12.22 6.29 6.78
C ASN A 64 11.89 7.13 8.01
N VAL A 65 11.27 6.53 9.04
CA VAL A 65 11.00 7.12 10.35
C VAL A 65 11.32 6.10 11.42
N ARG A 66 12.24 6.42 12.31
CA ARG A 66 12.56 5.61 13.48
C ARG A 66 12.58 6.45 14.75
N VAL A 67 12.46 5.82 15.90
CA VAL A 67 12.54 6.49 17.19
C VAL A 67 13.85 6.09 17.85
N GLU A 68 14.71 7.05 18.09
CA GLU A 68 15.97 6.86 18.80
C GLU A 68 16.07 7.83 19.98
N ARG A 69 16.38 7.30 21.15
CA ARG A 69 16.59 8.09 22.39
C ARG A 69 15.46 9.10 22.68
N GLY A 70 14.21 8.77 22.29
CA GLY A 70 13.05 9.65 22.48
C GLY A 70 12.85 10.70 21.39
N GLU A 71 13.67 10.71 20.34
CA GLU A 71 13.55 11.59 19.19
C GLU A 71 13.09 10.82 17.94
N PHE A 72 12.34 11.49 17.06
CA PHE A 72 12.01 10.97 15.76
C PHE A 72 13.14 11.29 14.76
N VAL A 73 13.81 10.25 14.29
CA VAL A 73 14.79 10.36 13.21
C VAL A 73 14.10 10.06 11.90
N VAL A 74 14.17 11.02 10.96
CA VAL A 74 13.49 10.92 9.68
C VAL A 74 14.53 11.07 8.56
N GLY A 75 14.51 10.15 7.59
CA GLY A 75 15.46 10.16 6.48
C GLY A 75 14.78 9.90 5.14
N ALA A 76 15.32 10.52 4.08
CA ALA A 76 14.82 10.29 2.73
C ALA A 76 15.25 8.93 2.19
N ILE A 77 14.37 8.29 1.40
CA ILE A 77 14.69 7.07 0.64
C ILE A 77 14.57 7.41 -0.84
N THR A 78 15.64 7.16 -1.59
CA THR A 78 15.69 7.47 -3.02
C THR A 78 16.03 6.22 -3.82
N LEU A 79 15.15 5.86 -4.73
CA LEU A 79 15.37 4.83 -5.73
C LEU A 79 15.46 5.52 -7.09
N ASP A 80 16.59 5.39 -7.76
CA ASP A 80 16.80 5.98 -9.08
C ASP A 80 16.10 5.11 -10.17
N ASP A 81 16.22 5.53 -11.43
CA ASP A 81 15.57 4.87 -12.55
C ASP A 81 15.98 3.40 -12.68
N HIS A 82 14.99 2.55 -12.94
CA HIS A 82 15.16 1.10 -13.09
C HIS A 82 15.78 0.39 -11.86
N ALA A 83 15.79 1.03 -10.69
CA ALA A 83 16.22 0.39 -9.46
C ALA A 83 15.29 -0.77 -9.09
N TYR A 84 15.86 -1.83 -8.55
CA TYR A 84 15.13 -3.01 -8.10
C TYR A 84 15.30 -3.23 -6.60
N VAL A 85 14.19 -3.50 -5.93
CA VAL A 85 14.15 -3.88 -4.51
C VAL A 85 13.39 -5.19 -4.39
N GLY A 86 14.07 -6.23 -3.92
CA GLY A 86 13.50 -7.55 -3.74
C GLY A 86 12.46 -7.60 -2.61
N SER A 87 11.66 -8.66 -2.61
CA SER A 87 10.62 -8.86 -1.58
C SER A 87 11.21 -9.00 -0.19
N TYR A 88 10.49 -8.47 0.82
CA TYR A 88 10.91 -8.47 2.23
C TYR A 88 12.22 -7.70 2.50
N ALA A 89 12.65 -6.85 1.60
CA ALA A 89 13.79 -5.98 1.85
C ALA A 89 13.40 -4.82 2.79
N VAL A 90 14.37 -4.37 3.57
CA VAL A 90 14.25 -3.24 4.49
C VAL A 90 15.22 -2.15 4.07
N LEU A 91 14.72 -0.94 3.86
CA LEU A 91 15.53 0.25 3.58
C LEU A 91 15.33 1.24 4.73
N GLU A 92 16.42 1.56 5.42
CA GLU A 92 16.40 2.61 6.44
C GLU A 92 16.48 4.01 5.82
N GLY A 93 16.25 5.03 6.63
CA GLY A 93 16.34 6.43 6.19
C GLY A 93 17.69 6.80 5.59
N ASN A 94 17.73 7.88 4.79
CA ASN A 94 18.93 8.38 4.11
C ASN A 94 19.61 7.38 3.16
N THR A 95 18.84 6.41 2.66
CA THR A 95 19.36 5.39 1.73
C THR A 95 19.07 5.75 0.28
N ARG A 96 19.95 5.30 -0.60
CA ARG A 96 19.82 5.49 -2.04
C ARG A 96 20.17 4.22 -2.80
N ILE A 97 19.36 3.88 -3.79
CA ILE A 97 19.71 2.86 -4.79
C ILE A 97 19.87 3.57 -6.13
N GLY A 98 21.08 3.54 -6.67
CA GLY A 98 21.41 4.16 -7.95
C GLY A 98 20.71 3.51 -9.14
N ALA A 99 20.76 4.15 -10.30
CA ALA A 99 20.09 3.68 -11.50
C ALA A 99 20.47 2.23 -11.86
N ALA A 100 19.46 1.39 -12.14
CA ALA A 100 19.63 -0.03 -12.36
C ALA A 100 20.36 -0.78 -11.21
N GLY A 101 20.41 -0.19 -10.02
CA GLY A 101 20.92 -0.85 -8.81
C GLY A 101 19.94 -1.92 -8.34
N HIS A 102 20.46 -3.01 -7.81
CA HIS A 102 19.71 -4.20 -7.43
C HIS A 102 19.95 -4.54 -5.96
N LEU A 103 18.90 -4.57 -5.17
CA LEU A 103 18.89 -5.07 -3.80
C LEU A 103 18.05 -6.35 -3.76
N ASP A 104 18.66 -7.45 -3.36
CA ASP A 104 17.96 -8.75 -3.27
C ASP A 104 16.86 -8.76 -2.21
N GLY A 105 15.99 -9.74 -2.31
CA GLY A 105 14.98 -10.02 -1.29
C GLY A 105 15.61 -10.37 0.07
N GLN A 106 14.87 -10.06 1.14
CA GLN A 106 15.30 -10.32 2.53
C GLN A 106 16.63 -9.63 2.90
N SER A 107 16.97 -8.55 2.18
CA SER A 107 18.18 -7.77 2.41
C SER A 107 17.86 -6.47 3.16
N SER A 108 18.81 -5.95 3.92
CA SER A 108 18.67 -4.68 4.63
C SER A 108 19.72 -3.66 4.21
N LEU A 109 19.27 -2.46 3.86
CA LEU A 109 20.12 -1.33 3.56
C LEU A 109 20.05 -0.35 4.73
N SER A 110 21.15 -0.28 5.51
CA SER A 110 21.21 0.53 6.73
C SER A 110 21.30 2.02 6.43
N ASP A 111 20.98 2.82 7.42
CA ASP A 111 20.97 4.29 7.37
C ASP A 111 22.22 4.88 6.71
N GLY A 112 22.00 5.80 5.78
CA GLY A 112 23.06 6.48 5.05
C GLY A 112 23.76 5.66 3.97
N MET A 113 23.42 4.38 3.79
CA MET A 113 24.03 3.54 2.75
C MET A 113 23.49 3.85 1.37
N ALA A 114 24.37 3.72 0.36
CA ALA A 114 23.99 3.89 -1.03
C ALA A 114 24.50 2.75 -1.90
N ILE A 115 23.63 2.18 -2.71
CA ILE A 115 23.99 1.21 -3.75
C ILE A 115 24.35 2.02 -5.01
N PRO A 116 25.58 1.89 -5.55
CA PRO A 116 25.94 2.54 -6.80
C PRO A 116 25.12 1.99 -7.99
N SER A 117 25.04 2.79 -9.06
CA SER A 117 24.35 2.39 -10.28
C SER A 117 24.87 1.09 -10.85
N GLY A 118 23.97 0.20 -11.26
CA GLY A 118 24.28 -1.09 -11.87
C GLY A 118 24.95 -2.11 -10.93
N ARG A 119 24.94 -1.86 -9.61
CA ARG A 119 25.52 -2.79 -8.63
C ARG A 119 24.43 -3.67 -8.00
N HIS A 120 24.82 -4.88 -7.65
CA HIS A 120 23.97 -5.88 -7.02
C HIS A 120 24.41 -6.06 -5.56
N TRP A 121 23.48 -5.91 -4.63
CA TRP A 121 23.74 -6.05 -3.20
C TRP A 121 22.77 -7.06 -2.57
N THR A 122 23.26 -7.84 -1.62
CA THR A 122 22.47 -8.84 -0.89
C THR A 122 22.90 -8.97 0.56
N GLY A 123 21.99 -9.47 1.40
CA GLY A 123 22.23 -9.77 2.81
C GLY A 123 21.73 -8.70 3.78
N SER A 124 21.86 -8.99 5.08
CA SER A 124 21.47 -8.10 6.18
C SER A 124 22.60 -7.99 7.20
N PRO A 125 23.37 -6.89 7.22
CA PRO A 125 23.35 -5.75 6.29
C PRO A 125 23.78 -6.11 4.86
N ALA A 126 23.24 -5.41 3.87
CA ALA A 126 23.52 -5.68 2.48
C ALA A 126 24.99 -5.38 2.12
N ARG A 127 25.55 -6.22 1.27
CA ARG A 127 26.95 -6.10 0.78
C ARG A 127 26.97 -6.25 -0.72
N ASP A 128 27.95 -5.61 -1.32
CA ASP A 128 28.18 -5.60 -2.76
C ASP A 128 28.59 -6.98 -3.28
N GLN A 129 27.86 -7.47 -4.27
CA GLN A 129 28.12 -8.74 -4.97
C GLN A 129 28.73 -8.54 -6.37
N GLY A 130 28.94 -7.29 -6.78
CA GLY A 130 29.47 -6.97 -8.10
C GLY A 130 28.48 -6.26 -9.00
N ALA A 131 28.78 -6.23 -10.29
CA ALA A 131 27.90 -5.66 -11.28
C ALA A 131 26.68 -6.57 -11.49
N PHE A 132 25.49 -5.96 -11.56
CA PHE A 132 24.29 -6.68 -11.96
C PHE A 132 24.32 -6.91 -13.46
N ASP A 133 24.16 -8.17 -13.89
CA ASP A 133 24.02 -8.51 -15.30
C ASP A 133 22.55 -8.66 -15.68
N PRO A 134 21.95 -7.64 -16.33
CA PRO A 134 20.56 -7.69 -16.73
C PRO A 134 20.30 -8.68 -17.88
N SER A 135 21.34 -9.17 -18.56
CA SER A 135 21.19 -10.09 -19.68
C SER A 135 20.63 -11.45 -19.27
N SER A 136 20.76 -11.81 -18.00
CA SER A 136 20.17 -13.03 -17.43
C SER A 136 18.65 -12.96 -17.23
N LEU A 137 18.08 -11.76 -17.31
CA LEU A 137 16.64 -11.55 -17.14
C LEU A 137 15.92 -11.57 -18.48
N PRO A 138 14.70 -12.14 -18.54
CA PRO A 138 13.88 -12.02 -19.75
C PRO A 138 13.56 -10.54 -20.04
N LEU A 139 13.64 -10.17 -21.32
CA LEU A 139 13.28 -8.83 -21.77
C LEU A 139 11.87 -8.47 -21.28
N ARG A 140 11.74 -7.34 -20.61
CA ARG A 140 10.43 -6.83 -20.19
C ARG A 140 9.57 -6.56 -21.45
N PRO A 141 8.40 -7.21 -21.59
CA PRO A 141 7.54 -6.97 -22.73
C PRO A 141 7.08 -5.51 -22.72
N ALA A 142 7.15 -4.85 -23.88
CA ALA A 142 6.62 -3.50 -24.05
C ALA A 142 5.10 -3.53 -23.82
N THR A 143 4.64 -2.83 -22.79
CA THR A 143 3.21 -2.76 -22.48
C THR A 143 2.59 -1.62 -23.29
N PRO A 144 1.69 -1.89 -24.24
CA PRO A 144 1.06 -0.84 -25.02
C PRO A 144 0.19 0.05 -24.14
N ARG A 145 0.15 1.35 -24.42
CA ARG A 145 -0.62 2.34 -23.65
C ARG A 145 -2.11 1.99 -23.52
N SER A 146 -2.66 1.34 -24.54
CA SER A 146 -4.06 0.86 -24.53
C SER A 146 -4.31 -0.19 -23.46
N ARG A 147 -3.36 -1.08 -23.24
CA ARG A 147 -3.44 -2.10 -22.18
C ARG A 147 -3.36 -1.46 -20.80
N LEU A 148 -2.45 -0.51 -20.59
CA LEU A 148 -2.36 0.25 -19.35
C LEU A 148 -3.66 1.01 -19.03
N ALA A 149 -4.27 1.63 -20.06
CA ALA A 149 -5.56 2.31 -19.89
C ALA A 149 -6.67 1.33 -19.53
N LEU A 150 -6.70 0.16 -20.17
CA LEU A 150 -7.68 -0.88 -19.87
C LEU A 150 -7.52 -1.47 -18.46
N GLU A 151 -6.28 -1.72 -18.03
CA GLU A 151 -5.96 -2.17 -16.68
C GLU A 151 -6.39 -1.15 -15.63
N ASN A 152 -6.08 0.14 -15.82
CA ASN A 152 -6.54 1.20 -14.94
C ASN A 152 -8.08 1.28 -14.88
N LEU A 153 -8.76 1.21 -16.02
CA LEU A 153 -10.22 1.20 -16.09
C LEU A 153 -10.80 0.01 -15.33
N TYR A 154 -10.23 -1.18 -15.52
CA TYR A 154 -10.65 -2.39 -14.80
C TYR A 154 -10.56 -2.22 -13.27
N PHE A 155 -9.44 -1.68 -12.76
CA PHE A 155 -9.30 -1.44 -11.32
C PHE A 155 -10.27 -0.38 -10.79
N VAL A 156 -10.50 0.70 -11.54
CA VAL A 156 -11.47 1.73 -11.15
C VAL A 156 -12.89 1.17 -11.13
N LEU A 157 -13.29 0.42 -12.16
CA LEU A 157 -14.60 -0.22 -12.20
C LEU A 157 -14.76 -1.28 -11.11
N GLY A 158 -13.70 -2.05 -10.82
CA GLY A 158 -13.68 -3.02 -9.73
C GLY A 158 -13.84 -2.36 -8.35
N ALA A 159 -13.13 -1.26 -8.11
CA ALA A 159 -13.27 -0.49 -6.89
C ALA A 159 -14.69 0.10 -6.74
N LEU A 160 -15.26 0.64 -7.83
CA LEU A 160 -16.63 1.14 -7.85
C LEU A 160 -17.65 0.03 -7.58
N ALA A 161 -17.50 -1.12 -8.25
CA ALA A 161 -18.36 -2.28 -8.03
C ALA A 161 -18.30 -2.77 -6.58
N THR A 162 -17.11 -2.83 -5.99
CA THR A 162 -16.92 -3.18 -4.59
C THR A 162 -17.61 -2.18 -3.68
N ALA A 163 -17.45 -0.88 -3.92
CA ALA A 163 -18.14 0.15 -3.16
C ALA A 163 -19.67 -0.02 -3.24
N VAL A 164 -20.22 -0.25 -4.44
CA VAL A 164 -21.65 -0.47 -4.64
C VAL A 164 -22.13 -1.68 -3.86
N VAL A 165 -21.40 -2.81 -3.91
CA VAL A 165 -21.75 -4.03 -3.16
C VAL A 165 -21.75 -3.80 -1.65
N PHE A 166 -20.82 -2.98 -1.15
CA PHE A 166 -20.79 -2.61 0.28
C PHE A 166 -21.92 -1.67 0.68
N PHE A 167 -22.27 -0.70 -0.18
CA PHE A 167 -23.29 0.31 0.14
C PHE A 167 -24.74 -0.18 -0.11
N ILE A 168 -24.96 -1.11 -1.06
CA ILE A 168 -26.30 -1.63 -1.36
C ILE A 168 -27.03 -2.18 -0.12
N PRO A 169 -26.42 -3.01 0.76
CA PRO A 169 -27.12 -3.51 1.93
C PRO A 169 -27.30 -2.47 3.04
N VAL A 170 -26.48 -1.42 3.06
CA VAL A 170 -26.52 -0.39 4.12
C VAL A 170 -27.81 0.44 4.04
N PHE A 171 -28.22 0.87 2.85
CA PHE A 171 -29.43 1.68 2.66
C PHE A 171 -30.71 0.96 3.11
N PRO A 172 -31.02 -0.26 2.63
CA PRO A 172 -32.20 -1.01 3.10
C PRO A 172 -32.18 -1.27 4.60
N THR A 173 -30.98 -1.48 5.18
CA THR A 173 -30.86 -1.68 6.62
C THR A 173 -31.25 -0.42 7.40
N PHE A 174 -30.83 0.75 6.99
CA PHE A 174 -31.28 2.00 7.61
C PHE A 174 -32.79 2.21 7.45
N MET A 175 -33.32 2.02 6.24
CA MET A 175 -34.78 2.12 5.99
C MET A 175 -35.57 1.13 6.85
N LEU A 176 -35.05 -0.08 7.03
CA LEU A 176 -35.67 -1.09 7.89
C LEU A 176 -35.67 -0.67 9.36
N ILE A 177 -34.54 -0.08 9.82
CA ILE A 177 -34.42 0.41 11.18
C ILE A 177 -35.41 1.56 11.42
N ASP A 178 -35.50 2.53 10.52
CA ASP A 178 -36.44 3.66 10.61
C ASP A 178 -37.89 3.17 10.62
N TRP A 179 -38.23 2.23 9.74
CA TRP A 179 -39.56 1.63 9.70
C TRP A 179 -39.93 0.85 10.98
N LEU A 180 -38.96 0.11 11.56
CA LEU A 180 -39.12 -0.58 12.83
C LEU A 180 -39.33 0.40 13.99
N ASP A 181 -38.56 1.47 14.02
CA ASP A 181 -38.66 2.51 15.05
C ASP A 181 -40.04 3.20 15.01
N GLU A 182 -40.57 3.45 13.81
CA GLU A 182 -41.92 4.01 13.64
C GLU A 182 -43.03 3.03 13.99
N SER A 183 -42.83 1.73 13.66
CA SER A 183 -43.85 0.70 13.87
C SER A 183 -43.90 0.21 15.32
N TYR A 184 -42.83 0.30 16.08
CA TYR A 184 -42.68 -0.22 17.45
C TYR A 184 -42.17 0.82 18.43
N PRO A 185 -43.07 1.64 19.05
CA PRO A 185 -42.65 2.73 19.94
C PRO A 185 -41.76 2.34 21.13
N TRP A 186 -41.82 1.08 21.58
CA TRP A 186 -40.98 0.56 22.64
C TRP A 186 -39.48 0.46 22.23
N MET A 187 -39.19 0.41 20.94
CA MET A 187 -37.82 0.43 20.40
C MET A 187 -37.20 1.82 20.39
N GLN A 188 -37.98 2.86 20.58
CA GLN A 188 -37.52 4.26 20.71
C GLN A 188 -37.01 4.60 22.11
N SER A 189 -36.91 3.59 22.99
CA SER A 189 -36.47 3.80 24.36
C SER A 189 -34.99 4.24 24.38
N ASP A 190 -34.70 5.32 25.10
CA ASP A 190 -33.34 5.84 25.34
C ASP A 190 -32.45 4.93 26.20
N ASN A 191 -32.95 3.76 26.56
CA ASN A 191 -32.20 2.79 27.31
C ASN A 191 -31.10 2.13 26.45
N VAL A 192 -29.86 2.45 26.75
CA VAL A 192 -28.65 1.93 26.07
C VAL A 192 -28.66 0.40 25.88
N PRO A 193 -29.09 -0.44 26.85
CA PRO A 193 -29.17 -1.89 26.66
C PRO A 193 -30.13 -2.32 25.54
N ILE A 194 -31.29 -1.66 25.43
CA ILE A 194 -32.29 -1.98 24.38
C ILE A 194 -31.75 -1.61 23.01
N GLN A 195 -31.08 -0.47 22.89
CA GLN A 195 -30.43 -0.06 21.63
C GLN A 195 -29.33 -1.03 21.22
N LEU A 196 -28.47 -1.47 22.13
CA LEU A 196 -27.44 -2.46 21.85
C LEU A 196 -28.01 -3.80 21.39
N ILE A 197 -29.07 -4.28 22.04
CA ILE A 197 -29.75 -5.52 21.62
C ILE A 197 -30.39 -5.36 20.23
N LYS A 198 -31.01 -4.22 19.96
CA LYS A 198 -31.60 -3.90 18.65
C LYS A 198 -30.54 -3.96 17.53
N TYR A 199 -29.42 -3.26 17.69
CA TYR A 199 -28.35 -3.26 16.69
C TYR A 199 -27.68 -4.63 16.57
N PHE A 200 -27.52 -5.37 17.67
CA PHE A 200 -26.97 -6.72 17.63
C PHE A 200 -27.86 -7.69 16.88
N LEU A 201 -29.18 -7.70 17.14
CA LEU A 201 -30.14 -8.58 16.45
C LEU A 201 -30.27 -8.26 14.96
N LEU A 202 -30.15 -6.98 14.57
CA LEU A 202 -30.20 -6.55 13.18
C LEU A 202 -28.89 -6.80 12.42
N SER A 203 -27.78 -6.90 13.14
CA SER A 203 -26.45 -7.19 12.54
C SER A 203 -26.16 -8.69 12.42
N CYS A 204 -26.89 -9.56 13.12
CA CYS A 204 -26.73 -11.01 12.97
C CYS A 204 -27.43 -11.49 11.69
N PRO A 205 -26.71 -12.04 10.70
CA PRO A 205 -27.34 -12.72 9.58
C PRO A 205 -28.13 -13.89 10.12
N ARG A 206 -29.45 -13.92 9.86
CA ARG A 206 -30.31 -15.07 10.16
C ARG A 206 -29.79 -16.24 9.32
N SER A 207 -29.19 -17.23 9.97
CA SER A 207 -28.94 -18.53 9.35
C SER A 207 -30.30 -19.14 9.09
N GLU A 208 -30.80 -19.08 7.87
CA GLU A 208 -31.94 -19.90 7.45
C GLU A 208 -31.43 -21.34 7.39
N GLU A 209 -32.08 -22.21 8.21
CA GLU A 209 -32.07 -23.67 8.04
C GLU A 209 -32.81 -24.08 6.77
#